data_69e4838b597e3e27e8437f84eeb3311a
#
_entry.id   69e4838b597e3e27e8437f84eeb3311a
#
_cell.length_a   1.000
_cell.length_b   1.000
_cell.length_c   1.000
_cell.angle_alpha   90.00
_cell.angle_beta   90.00
_cell.angle_gamma   90.00
#
_symmetry.space_group_name_H-M   'P 1'
#
loop_
_entity.id
_entity.type
_entity.pdbx_description
1 polymer ?
#
loop_
_entity_poly.entity_id
_entity_poly.type
_entity_poly.pdbx_seq_one_letter_code
_entity_poly.pdbx_strand_id
1 'polypeptide(L)'
;MIANLKSKLRAMKSSALPGKSEAVRGAGTTARGAGAEGMSNPEQGGNSGKECSPDPESRLDRDRLGGTVASGPDGVFVRKQTIYGYEESYGRIPLYDLQNAVFTDSFWWTRLDRDLCPKDIVFLDTETTGLAGGSGTVAFLVGLGYVGEKGLVVDQYLMRDFDEEVPMLQAVADQLRRHSILVTFNGKSFDWPLLESRMILSGVPPIHWVNAHLDLLPVARRLWGARLPDCTLSTLEKEILSQHRTDDIPGSMIPDIYLDFLKSHAPGKMRQVLQHNEWDIAAMAALLVHFAVLYHDPETDRDACELLGIGKELERAHRIRQAEVCYRKCIGLSPHPFVLHAKKRLAYLTKRYRGPQEAMELWADLAGKEGSSLYFPLIEMAKFLEHQEKDFPGALECTEKAIRLANRFSDSDIGSKRLQAELLHRRQRLMEKMRRRMEQWG
;
A
#
# COMPACT_ATOMS: atom_id res chain seq x y z
N MET A 1 -14.90 -13.47 -12.02
CA MET A 1 -13.85 -12.53 -11.60
C MET A 1 -12.68 -12.45 -12.60
N ILE A 2 -12.18 -13.56 -13.11
CA ILE A 2 -11.04 -13.62 -14.08
C ILE A 2 -11.37 -12.99 -15.45
N ALA A 3 -12.60 -13.10 -15.94
CA ALA A 3 -13.02 -12.50 -17.22
C ALA A 3 -13.03 -10.96 -17.18
N ASN A 4 -13.32 -10.36 -16.04
CA ASN A 4 -13.36 -8.90 -15.86
C ASN A 4 -11.96 -8.27 -15.80
N LEU A 5 -10.95 -9.04 -15.33
CA LEU A 5 -9.55 -8.59 -15.30
C LEU A 5 -8.93 -8.58 -16.72
N LYS A 6 -9.28 -9.57 -17.55
CA LYS A 6 -8.81 -9.65 -18.94
C LYS A 6 -9.38 -8.55 -19.85
N SER A 7 -10.62 -8.10 -19.59
CA SER A 7 -11.22 -6.98 -20.34
C SER A 7 -10.58 -5.63 -19.98
N LYS A 8 -10.28 -5.40 -18.71
CA LYS A 8 -9.56 -4.20 -18.26
C LYS A 8 -8.13 -4.12 -18.78
N LEU A 9 -7.42 -5.24 -18.84
CA LEU A 9 -6.07 -5.31 -19.42
C LEU A 9 -6.05 -5.09 -20.94
N ARG A 10 -7.10 -5.48 -21.67
CA ARG A 10 -7.24 -5.17 -23.10
C ARG A 10 -7.56 -3.70 -23.36
N ALA A 11 -8.37 -3.06 -22.53
CA ALA A 11 -8.68 -1.64 -22.64
C ALA A 11 -7.46 -0.75 -22.38
N MET A 12 -6.58 -1.13 -21.45
CA MET A 12 -5.33 -0.39 -21.17
C MET A 12 -4.27 -0.54 -22.28
N LYS A 13 -4.31 -1.60 -23.11
CA LYS A 13 -3.40 -1.76 -24.26
C LYS A 13 -3.85 -1.00 -25.51
N SER A 14 -5.10 -0.58 -25.60
CA SER A 14 -5.65 0.12 -26.78
C SER A 14 -5.46 1.64 -26.74
N SER A 15 -5.04 2.21 -25.60
CA SER A 15 -4.84 3.67 -25.43
C SER A 15 -3.40 4.15 -25.63
N ALA A 16 -2.47 3.29 -26.05
CA ALA A 16 -1.06 3.64 -26.25
C ALA A 16 -0.61 3.34 -27.68
N LEU A 17 -1.03 4.20 -28.63
CA LEU A 17 -0.38 4.29 -29.95
C LEU A 17 -0.40 5.75 -30.41
N PRO A 18 0.76 6.38 -30.63
CA PRO A 18 0.83 7.69 -31.27
C PRO A 18 0.76 7.55 -32.79
N GLY A 19 0.15 8.56 -33.42
CA GLY A 19 -0.16 8.62 -34.83
C GLY A 19 1.06 8.63 -35.74
N LYS A 20 0.84 8.08 -36.90
CA LYS A 20 1.73 8.08 -38.06
C LYS A 20 1.78 9.48 -38.68
N SER A 21 2.97 9.94 -39.01
CA SER A 21 3.17 11.01 -40.01
C SER A 21 3.77 10.39 -41.28
N GLU A 22 3.28 10.90 -42.42
CA GLU A 22 3.45 10.40 -43.75
C GLU A 22 4.86 10.51 -44.33
N ALA A 23 5.17 9.56 -45.23
CA ALA A 23 6.37 9.47 -46.03
C ALA A 23 6.31 10.37 -47.29
N VAL A 24 7.41 11.05 -47.59
CA VAL A 24 7.65 11.62 -48.92
C VAL A 24 8.72 10.77 -49.61
N ARG A 25 8.37 10.32 -50.82
CA ARG A 25 9.23 9.57 -51.74
C ARG A 25 10.24 10.49 -52.43
N GLY A 26 11.45 10.01 -52.62
CA GLY A 26 12.41 10.57 -53.58
C GLY A 26 13.37 9.50 -54.04
N ALA A 27 13.34 9.24 -55.33
CA ALA A 27 14.10 8.23 -56.06
C ALA A 27 15.45 8.77 -56.55
N GLY A 28 16.39 7.87 -56.85
CA GLY A 28 17.51 8.18 -57.78
C GLY A 28 18.81 7.44 -57.44
N THR A 29 19.01 6.30 -58.02
CA THR A 29 19.98 5.81 -59.06
C THR A 29 21.48 5.81 -58.72
N THR A 30 21.98 4.60 -58.75
CA THR A 30 23.18 4.03 -59.44
C THR A 30 24.54 4.74 -59.42
N ALA A 31 25.62 4.05 -59.01
CA ALA A 31 26.60 3.49 -59.96
C ALA A 31 27.84 2.90 -59.22
N ARG A 32 28.23 1.81 -59.80
CA ARG A 32 29.44 0.98 -59.71
C ARG A 32 30.79 1.74 -59.63
N GLY A 33 31.78 1.08 -59.00
CA GLY A 33 33.19 1.30 -59.28
C GLY A 33 34.09 0.38 -58.46
N ALA A 34 34.66 -0.59 -59.15
CA ALA A 34 35.67 -1.55 -58.67
C ALA A 34 37.08 -0.93 -58.60
N GLY A 35 37.92 -1.50 -57.80
CA GLY A 35 39.35 -1.25 -57.86
C GLY A 35 40.12 -1.92 -56.75
N ALA A 36 40.93 -2.91 -57.15
CA ALA A 36 41.68 -3.83 -56.37
C ALA A 36 43.11 -3.30 -56.01
N GLU A 37 43.76 -4.06 -55.13
CA GLU A 37 45.17 -4.30 -54.94
C GLU A 37 46.00 -3.41 -54.00
N GLY A 38 46.74 -4.11 -53.10
CA GLY A 38 47.95 -3.63 -52.47
C GLY A 38 48.28 -4.29 -51.15
N MET A 39 48.99 -5.42 -51.23
CA MET A 39 49.67 -6.15 -50.11
C MET A 39 50.63 -5.25 -49.33
N SER A 40 50.69 -5.38 -48.00
CA SER A 40 51.89 -5.70 -47.27
C SER A 40 51.61 -5.75 -45.74
N ASN A 41 51.87 -6.90 -45.17
CA ASN A 41 52.18 -7.07 -43.73
C ASN A 41 53.66 -6.78 -43.55
N PRO A 42 54.19 -6.27 -42.42
CA PRO A 42 54.40 -7.14 -41.26
C PRO A 42 54.35 -6.48 -39.85
N GLU A 43 54.40 -7.39 -38.89
CA GLU A 43 54.94 -7.33 -37.55
C GLU A 43 54.07 -6.87 -36.37
N GLN A 44 53.71 -7.86 -35.63
CA GLN A 44 53.81 -8.09 -34.18
C GLN A 44 54.02 -6.85 -33.29
N GLY A 45 53.02 -6.58 -32.51
CA GLY A 45 53.06 -5.77 -31.30
C GLY A 45 51.89 -6.16 -30.40
N GLY A 46 52.16 -7.14 -29.52
CA GLY A 46 51.19 -7.53 -28.48
C GLY A 46 50.92 -6.34 -27.57
N ASN A 47 49.66 -5.90 -27.58
CA ASN A 47 49.17 -5.01 -26.57
C ASN A 47 48.04 -5.74 -25.83
N SER A 48 48.45 -6.43 -24.75
CA SER A 48 47.54 -6.93 -23.74
C SER A 48 46.71 -5.75 -23.22
N GLY A 49 45.44 -5.68 -23.63
CA GLY A 49 44.49 -4.79 -23.03
C GLY A 49 44.38 -5.09 -21.52
N LYS A 50 45.16 -4.37 -20.73
CA LYS A 50 44.88 -4.21 -19.31
C LYS A 50 43.54 -3.48 -19.25
N GLU A 51 42.50 -4.22 -18.86
CA GLU A 51 41.30 -3.60 -18.29
C GLU A 51 41.80 -2.68 -17.19
N CYS A 52 41.59 -1.39 -17.39
CA CYS A 52 41.96 -0.35 -16.44
C CYS A 52 41.01 -0.52 -15.24
N SER A 53 41.50 -1.21 -14.21
CA SER A 53 40.83 -1.14 -12.91
C SER A 53 40.78 0.33 -12.49
N PRO A 54 39.63 0.87 -12.09
CA PRO A 54 39.50 2.27 -11.73
C PRO A 54 40.46 2.61 -10.60
N ASP A 55 41.14 3.75 -10.77
CA ASP A 55 42.13 4.32 -9.86
C ASP A 55 41.59 4.33 -8.41
N PRO A 56 42.38 3.92 -7.41
CA PRO A 56 42.04 4.03 -6.00
C PRO A 56 41.57 5.41 -5.56
N GLU A 57 42.08 6.49 -6.15
CA GLU A 57 41.64 7.87 -5.90
C GLU A 57 40.20 8.14 -6.42
N SER A 58 39.80 7.56 -7.54
CA SER A 58 38.44 7.67 -8.04
C SER A 58 37.41 6.91 -7.17
N ARG A 59 37.88 5.94 -6.39
CA ARG A 59 37.04 5.26 -5.37
C ARG A 59 36.87 6.11 -4.12
N LEU A 60 37.89 6.88 -3.69
CA LEU A 60 37.83 7.76 -2.51
C LEU A 60 36.80 8.91 -2.67
N ASP A 61 36.63 9.43 -3.88
CA ASP A 61 35.58 10.46 -4.13
C ASP A 61 34.15 9.94 -3.99
N ARG A 62 33.93 8.63 -4.10
CA ARG A 62 32.63 7.99 -3.87
C ARG A 62 32.27 7.94 -2.38
N ASP A 63 33.24 7.96 -1.49
CA ASP A 63 33.05 7.93 -0.03
C ASP A 63 32.53 9.27 0.52
N ARG A 64 32.58 10.33 -0.26
CA ARG A 64 31.96 11.64 0.04
C ARG A 64 30.45 11.60 0.11
N LEU A 65 29.82 10.45 -0.07
CA LEU A 65 28.37 10.22 0.12
C LEU A 65 27.93 10.26 1.60
N GLY A 66 28.89 10.42 2.52
CA GLY A 66 28.59 10.47 3.96
C GLY A 66 28.50 9.10 4.61
N GLY A 67 28.89 8.04 3.91
CA GLY A 67 29.04 6.68 4.41
C GLY A 67 30.49 6.26 4.56
N THR A 68 30.70 5.04 5.03
CA THR A 68 32.00 4.38 5.11
C THR A 68 32.04 3.19 4.18
N VAL A 69 33.23 2.91 3.60
CA VAL A 69 33.42 1.68 2.83
C VAL A 69 33.49 0.52 3.81
N ALA A 70 32.53 -0.37 3.71
CA ALA A 70 32.49 -1.61 4.46
C ALA A 70 33.04 -2.76 3.60
N SER A 71 33.76 -3.70 4.23
CA SER A 71 34.32 -4.88 3.56
C SER A 71 33.57 -6.12 4.02
N GLY A 72 33.14 -6.94 3.07
CA GLY A 72 32.63 -8.29 3.27
C GLY A 72 33.60 -9.34 2.71
N PRO A 73 33.24 -10.64 2.82
CA PRO A 73 34.08 -11.74 2.27
C PRO A 73 34.32 -11.62 0.77
N ASP A 74 33.33 -11.12 0.01
CA ASP A 74 33.33 -11.12 -1.45
C ASP A 74 33.50 -9.72 -2.05
N GLY A 75 33.92 -8.71 -1.27
CA GLY A 75 34.18 -7.37 -1.77
C GLY A 75 33.78 -6.26 -0.81
N VAL A 76 33.54 -5.09 -1.37
CA VAL A 76 33.26 -3.86 -0.62
C VAL A 76 31.92 -3.24 -1.08
N PHE A 77 31.34 -2.41 -0.24
CA PHE A 77 30.15 -1.58 -0.51
C PHE A 77 30.18 -0.37 0.40
N VAL A 78 29.30 0.63 0.18
CA VAL A 78 29.16 1.77 1.10
C VAL A 78 28.08 1.49 2.11
N ARG A 79 28.39 1.68 3.39
CA ARG A 79 27.41 1.69 4.48
C ARG A 79 27.33 3.07 5.10
N LYS A 80 26.11 3.60 5.21
CA LYS A 80 25.82 4.82 5.96
C LYS A 80 24.87 4.46 7.10
N GLN A 81 25.16 4.96 8.31
CA GLN A 81 24.33 4.77 9.48
C GLN A 81 23.89 6.13 10.02
N THR A 82 22.59 6.29 10.26
CA THR A 82 21.99 7.43 10.94
C THR A 82 21.25 6.93 12.17
N ILE A 83 21.26 7.68 13.26
CA ILE A 83 20.52 7.35 14.47
C ILE A 83 19.61 8.53 14.79
N TYR A 84 18.31 8.27 14.82
CA TYR A 84 17.31 9.18 15.37
C TYR A 84 17.15 8.85 16.84
N GLY A 85 17.55 9.78 17.72
CA GLY A 85 17.49 9.60 19.18
C GLY A 85 16.05 9.44 19.68
N TYR A 86 15.89 8.79 20.82
CA TYR A 86 14.56 8.62 21.41
C TYR A 86 13.95 9.94 21.91
N GLU A 87 14.75 10.97 22.12
CA GLU A 87 14.32 12.33 22.42
C GLU A 87 13.78 13.09 21.20
N GLU A 88 14.00 12.55 20.00
CA GLU A 88 13.53 13.15 18.75
C GLU A 88 12.10 12.72 18.42
N SER A 89 11.47 13.49 17.54
CA SER A 89 10.18 13.17 16.96
C SER A 89 10.28 13.18 15.44
N TYR A 90 9.58 12.27 14.79
CA TYR A 90 9.37 12.32 13.35
C TYR A 90 7.99 12.93 13.06
N GLY A 91 7.99 14.18 12.59
CA GLY A 91 6.77 14.97 12.57
C GLY A 91 6.20 15.13 13.98
N ARG A 92 4.94 14.76 14.17
CA ARG A 92 4.28 14.79 15.49
C ARG A 92 4.45 13.53 16.34
N ILE A 93 5.18 12.52 15.85
CA ILE A 93 5.29 11.22 16.51
C ILE A 93 6.60 11.14 17.29
N PRO A 94 6.57 11.02 18.63
CA PRO A 94 7.75 10.81 19.44
C PRO A 94 8.37 9.44 19.13
N LEU A 95 9.67 9.39 18.83
CA LEU A 95 10.37 8.12 18.57
C LEU A 95 10.61 7.31 19.85
N TYR A 96 10.49 7.95 21.02
CA TYR A 96 10.46 7.26 22.31
C TYR A 96 9.39 6.15 22.36
N ASP A 97 8.26 6.36 21.70
CA ASP A 97 7.17 5.39 21.66
C ASP A 97 7.52 4.09 20.92
N LEU A 98 8.59 4.07 20.11
CA LEU A 98 9.13 2.83 19.54
C LEU A 98 9.59 1.82 20.60
N GLN A 99 10.07 2.30 21.76
CA GLN A 99 10.46 1.41 22.87
C GLN A 99 9.25 0.94 23.67
N ASN A 100 8.26 1.81 23.82
CA ASN A 100 7.12 1.61 24.71
C ASN A 100 5.83 1.25 23.98
N ALA A 101 5.84 1.28 22.64
CA ALA A 101 4.69 0.87 21.88
C ALA A 101 4.29 -0.52 22.35
N VAL A 102 3.20 -0.57 23.12
CA VAL A 102 2.62 -1.81 23.65
C VAL A 102 2.08 -2.57 22.44
N PHE A 103 2.95 -3.36 21.84
CA PHE A 103 2.64 -4.12 20.65
C PHE A 103 1.78 -5.36 20.95
N THR A 104 1.59 -5.72 22.24
CA THR A 104 1.01 -6.99 22.64
C THR A 104 -0.43 -7.19 22.18
N ASP A 105 -1.36 -6.34 22.57
CA ASP A 105 -2.79 -6.54 22.24
C ASP A 105 -3.28 -5.73 21.04
N SER A 106 -2.51 -4.76 20.58
CA SER A 106 -2.91 -3.86 19.49
C SER A 106 -2.63 -4.42 18.09
N PHE A 107 -1.82 -5.48 17.97
CA PHE A 107 -1.45 -6.08 16.67
C PHE A 107 -2.36 -7.22 16.19
N TRP A 108 -3.54 -7.38 16.75
CA TRP A 108 -4.56 -8.33 16.27
C TRP A 108 -4.86 -8.21 14.77
N TRP A 109 -4.59 -7.05 14.16
CA TRP A 109 -4.73 -6.82 12.73
C TRP A 109 -3.58 -7.39 11.89
N THR A 110 -2.45 -7.74 12.49
CA THR A 110 -1.27 -8.31 11.81
C THR A 110 -1.34 -9.81 11.64
N ARG A 111 -2.20 -10.49 12.41
CA ARG A 111 -2.27 -11.96 12.50
C ARG A 111 -0.97 -12.61 12.97
N LEU A 112 -0.17 -11.91 13.73
CA LEU A 112 1.00 -12.49 14.39
C LEU A 112 0.54 -13.25 15.63
N ASP A 113 0.99 -14.49 15.78
CA ASP A 113 0.58 -15.38 16.87
C ASP A 113 1.42 -15.17 18.15
N ARG A 114 2.15 -14.05 18.23
CA ARG A 114 3.06 -13.72 19.33
C ARG A 114 3.11 -12.24 19.62
N ASP A 115 3.52 -11.93 20.86
CA ASP A 115 3.86 -10.58 21.27
C ASP A 115 5.02 -10.04 20.44
N LEU A 116 4.92 -8.78 20.02
CA LEU A 116 5.97 -8.11 19.28
C LEU A 116 6.92 -7.41 20.23
N CYS A 117 8.19 -7.82 20.24
CA CYS A 117 9.22 -6.99 20.83
C CYS A 117 9.69 -5.97 19.79
N PRO A 118 9.79 -4.67 20.12
CA PRO A 118 10.31 -3.67 19.18
C PRO A 118 11.65 -4.04 18.54
N LYS A 119 12.52 -4.72 19.29
CA LYS A 119 13.83 -5.20 18.81
C LYS A 119 13.75 -6.30 17.74
N ASP A 120 12.60 -6.97 17.64
CA ASP A 120 12.37 -8.00 16.62
C ASP A 120 12.03 -7.42 15.25
N ILE A 121 11.74 -6.13 15.18
CA ILE A 121 11.27 -5.43 13.99
C ILE A 121 12.44 -4.90 13.17
N VAL A 122 12.39 -5.13 11.86
CA VAL A 122 13.20 -4.43 10.87
C VAL A 122 12.32 -3.79 9.81
N PHE A 123 12.52 -2.52 9.56
CA PHE A 123 11.94 -1.78 8.43
C PHE A 123 12.82 -1.96 7.21
N LEU A 124 12.22 -2.07 6.04
CA LEU A 124 12.93 -2.22 4.76
C LEU A 124 12.33 -1.30 3.72
N ASP A 125 13.19 -0.60 3.02
CA ASP A 125 12.91 0.15 1.81
C ASP A 125 14.06 0.01 0.82
N THR A 126 13.78 0.03 -0.50
CA THR A 126 14.80 -0.18 -1.53
C THR A 126 14.70 0.84 -2.65
N GLU A 127 15.88 1.32 -3.13
CA GLU A 127 15.97 2.08 -4.37
C GLU A 127 16.54 1.20 -5.49
N THR A 128 15.91 1.30 -6.65
CA THR A 128 16.12 0.34 -7.73
C THR A 128 16.46 1.01 -9.06
N THR A 129 17.10 0.26 -9.95
CA THR A 129 17.46 0.74 -11.30
C THR A 129 16.28 0.84 -12.26
N GLY A 130 15.06 0.48 -11.83
CA GLY A 130 13.84 0.54 -12.65
C GLY A 130 12.57 0.40 -11.84
N LEU A 131 11.51 1.10 -12.27
CA LEU A 131 10.21 1.17 -11.57
C LEU A 131 9.28 -0.03 -11.81
N ALA A 132 9.55 -0.85 -12.82
CA ALA A 132 8.59 -1.86 -13.32
C ALA A 132 8.78 -3.27 -12.77
N GLY A 133 9.85 -3.52 -12.03
CA GLY A 133 10.23 -4.88 -11.62
C GLY A 133 10.48 -5.80 -12.82
N GLY A 134 11.55 -6.53 -12.83
CA GLY A 134 11.92 -7.48 -13.88
C GLY A 134 13.27 -8.08 -13.55
N SER A 135 13.67 -9.16 -14.23
CA SER A 135 14.94 -9.88 -13.96
C SER A 135 16.20 -9.00 -14.11
N GLY A 136 16.10 -7.85 -14.78
CA GLY A 136 17.18 -6.88 -14.94
C GLY A 136 17.14 -5.72 -13.94
N THR A 137 16.13 -5.62 -13.08
CA THR A 137 16.06 -4.59 -12.04
C THR A 137 16.95 -4.99 -10.87
N VAL A 138 17.76 -4.05 -10.39
CA VAL A 138 18.70 -4.24 -9.28
C VAL A 138 18.37 -3.25 -8.17
N ALA A 139 18.38 -3.71 -6.91
CA ALA A 139 18.32 -2.84 -5.75
C ALA A 139 19.74 -2.30 -5.48
N PHE A 140 20.00 -1.05 -5.82
CA PHE A 140 21.31 -0.46 -5.64
C PHE A 140 21.50 0.20 -4.28
N LEU A 141 20.41 0.52 -3.60
CA LEU A 141 20.38 1.01 -2.22
C LEU A 141 19.34 0.23 -1.45
N VAL A 142 19.72 -0.30 -0.30
CA VAL A 142 18.83 -0.97 0.65
C VAL A 142 18.90 -0.23 1.98
N GLY A 143 17.79 0.34 2.41
CA GLY A 143 17.62 0.93 3.73
C GLY A 143 17.03 -0.07 4.71
N LEU A 144 17.65 -0.22 5.88
CA LEU A 144 17.15 -1.01 7.00
C LEU A 144 17.01 -0.13 8.24
N GLY A 145 15.81 -0.13 8.83
CA GLY A 145 15.56 0.54 10.11
C GLY A 145 15.32 -0.46 11.22
N TYR A 146 15.86 -0.22 12.40
CA TYR A 146 15.59 -1.08 13.56
C TYR A 146 15.79 -0.34 14.88
N VAL A 147 15.19 -0.87 15.94
CA VAL A 147 15.25 -0.28 17.28
C VAL A 147 16.59 -0.63 17.93
N GLY A 148 17.46 0.37 18.07
CA GLY A 148 18.75 0.27 18.75
C GLY A 148 18.69 0.71 20.20
N GLU A 149 19.84 0.75 20.89
CA GLU A 149 19.92 1.20 22.29
C GLU A 149 19.65 2.70 22.45
N LYS A 150 20.05 3.52 21.48
CA LYS A 150 20.00 4.99 21.54
C LYS A 150 18.83 5.59 20.75
N GLY A 151 18.13 4.82 19.93
CA GLY A 151 17.09 5.32 19.05
C GLY A 151 16.79 4.38 17.89
N LEU A 152 16.07 4.91 16.92
CA LEU A 152 15.89 4.26 15.61
C LEU A 152 17.19 4.34 14.83
N VAL A 153 17.80 3.21 14.57
CA VAL A 153 18.99 3.09 13.71
C VAL A 153 18.52 2.89 12.28
N VAL A 154 19.03 3.71 11.37
CA VAL A 154 18.84 3.56 9.92
C VAL A 154 20.18 3.21 9.30
N ASP A 155 20.33 1.98 8.83
CA ASP A 155 21.46 1.50 8.08
C ASP A 155 21.14 1.48 6.60
N GLN A 156 21.96 2.13 5.80
CA GLN A 156 21.87 2.17 4.35
C GLN A 156 23.03 1.44 3.72
N TYR A 157 22.73 0.53 2.81
CA TYR A 157 23.67 -0.30 2.07
C TYR A 157 23.62 0.09 0.60
N LEU A 158 24.67 0.74 0.10
CA LEU A 158 24.74 1.27 -1.26
C LEU A 158 25.82 0.54 -2.04
N MET A 159 25.48 0.02 -3.21
CA MET A 159 26.48 -0.41 -4.19
C MET A 159 26.85 0.76 -5.12
N ARG A 160 28.14 1.00 -5.28
CA ARG A 160 28.69 2.06 -6.15
C ARG A 160 28.82 1.60 -7.59
N ASP A 161 28.91 0.28 -7.77
CA ASP A 161 28.93 -0.38 -9.06
C ASP A 161 28.36 -1.80 -8.92
N PHE A 162 28.03 -2.46 -10.01
CA PHE A 162 27.36 -3.76 -10.00
C PHE A 162 28.19 -4.90 -9.40
N ASP A 163 29.52 -4.78 -9.36
CA ASP A 163 30.40 -5.73 -8.70
C ASP A 163 30.30 -5.72 -7.17
N GLU A 164 29.68 -4.69 -6.59
CA GLU A 164 29.43 -4.56 -5.15
C GLU A 164 28.08 -5.18 -4.72
N GLU A 165 27.28 -5.74 -5.63
CA GLU A 165 25.96 -6.29 -5.29
C GLU A 165 26.06 -7.48 -4.33
N VAL A 166 26.93 -8.44 -4.58
CA VAL A 166 27.05 -9.65 -3.76
C VAL A 166 27.44 -9.32 -2.31
N PRO A 167 28.55 -8.57 -2.05
CA PRO A 167 28.92 -8.22 -0.67
C PRO A 167 27.88 -7.36 0.02
N MET A 168 27.18 -6.46 -0.69
CA MET A 168 26.08 -5.68 -0.15
C MET A 168 24.92 -6.57 0.27
N LEU A 169 24.46 -7.48 -0.59
CA LEU A 169 23.34 -8.38 -0.30
C LEU A 169 23.64 -9.35 0.85
N GLN A 170 24.88 -9.81 0.99
CA GLN A 170 25.28 -10.62 2.14
C GLN A 170 25.15 -9.84 3.45
N ALA A 171 25.67 -8.60 3.48
CA ALA A 171 25.59 -7.75 4.66
C ALA A 171 24.13 -7.40 5.02
N VAL A 172 23.29 -7.12 4.03
CA VAL A 172 21.85 -6.92 4.19
C VAL A 172 21.19 -8.17 4.77
N ALA A 173 21.48 -9.35 4.22
CA ALA A 173 20.92 -10.60 4.70
C ALA A 173 21.34 -10.91 6.13
N ASP A 174 22.58 -10.64 6.51
CA ASP A 174 23.08 -10.85 7.86
C ASP A 174 22.41 -9.91 8.88
N GLN A 175 22.12 -8.67 8.48
CA GLN A 175 21.35 -7.76 9.33
C GLN A 175 19.89 -8.21 9.44
N LEU A 176 19.24 -8.58 8.34
CA LEU A 176 17.86 -9.03 8.33
C LEU A 176 17.64 -10.28 9.21
N ARG A 177 18.58 -11.24 9.21
CA ARG A 177 18.50 -12.47 10.04
C ARG A 177 18.51 -12.22 11.55
N ARG A 178 18.89 -11.04 11.99
CA ARG A 178 18.86 -10.64 13.42
C ARG A 178 17.45 -10.29 13.91
N HIS A 179 16.52 -10.15 12.98
CA HIS A 179 15.15 -9.73 13.25
C HIS A 179 14.18 -10.82 12.84
N SER A 180 12.98 -10.81 13.40
CA SER A 180 11.97 -11.83 13.11
C SER A 180 10.71 -11.25 12.48
N ILE A 181 10.63 -9.92 12.34
CA ILE A 181 9.47 -9.22 11.78
C ILE A 181 9.95 -8.18 10.78
N LEU A 182 9.52 -8.35 9.54
CA LEU A 182 9.77 -7.41 8.46
C LEU A 182 8.60 -6.42 8.36
N VAL A 183 8.90 -5.13 8.32
CA VAL A 183 7.94 -4.05 8.09
C VAL A 183 8.32 -3.30 6.82
N THR A 184 7.35 -3.10 5.93
CA THR A 184 7.54 -2.38 4.66
C THR A 184 6.35 -1.47 4.37
N PHE A 185 6.51 -0.62 3.37
CA PHE A 185 5.41 0.16 2.80
C PHE A 185 5.23 -0.22 1.31
N ASN A 186 4.20 -1.02 1.00
CA ASN A 186 3.98 -1.65 -0.31
C ASN A 186 5.02 -2.72 -0.71
N GLY A 187 5.93 -3.03 0.18
CA GLY A 187 7.09 -3.89 -0.10
C GLY A 187 6.77 -5.37 -0.24
N LYS A 188 5.59 -5.84 0.21
CA LYS A 188 5.15 -7.22 -0.09
C LYS A 188 5.03 -7.50 -1.58
N SER A 189 4.74 -6.46 -2.36
CA SER A 189 4.52 -6.57 -3.80
C SER A 189 5.71 -6.12 -4.64
N PHE A 190 6.67 -5.39 -4.03
CA PHE A 190 7.79 -4.77 -4.76
C PHE A 190 9.15 -5.09 -4.13
N ASP A 191 9.48 -4.49 -2.99
CA ASP A 191 10.82 -4.51 -2.41
C ASP A 191 11.27 -5.93 -2.05
N TRP A 192 10.44 -6.65 -1.31
CA TRP A 192 10.82 -7.98 -0.83
C TRP A 192 10.98 -9.02 -1.95
N PRO A 193 10.04 -9.19 -2.89
CA PRO A 193 10.20 -10.10 -4.01
C PRO A 193 11.41 -9.79 -4.89
N LEU A 194 11.73 -8.50 -5.08
CA LEU A 194 12.92 -8.09 -5.80
C LEU A 194 14.18 -8.49 -5.04
N LEU A 195 14.30 -8.07 -3.78
CA LEU A 195 15.46 -8.34 -2.95
C LEU A 195 15.70 -9.85 -2.78
N GLU A 196 14.64 -10.63 -2.53
CA GLU A 196 14.72 -12.09 -2.44
C GLU A 196 15.23 -12.71 -3.75
N SER A 197 14.71 -12.25 -4.90
CA SER A 197 15.17 -12.72 -6.21
C SER A 197 16.65 -12.39 -6.45
N ARG A 198 17.09 -11.19 -6.08
CA ARG A 198 18.49 -10.77 -6.20
C ARG A 198 19.41 -11.58 -5.28
N MET A 199 18.98 -11.85 -4.04
CA MET A 199 19.73 -12.72 -3.11
C MET A 199 19.91 -14.12 -3.70
N ILE A 200 18.85 -14.73 -4.24
CA ILE A 200 18.91 -16.05 -4.86
C ILE A 200 19.90 -16.07 -6.05
N LEU A 201 19.80 -15.08 -6.94
CA LEU A 201 20.67 -14.97 -8.11
C LEU A 201 22.15 -14.75 -7.72
N SER A 202 22.40 -14.08 -6.61
CA SER A 202 23.73 -13.80 -6.07
C SER A 202 24.25 -14.92 -5.15
N GLY A 203 23.53 -16.03 -5.02
CA GLY A 203 23.93 -17.15 -4.15
C GLY A 203 23.82 -16.88 -2.65
N VAL A 204 23.13 -15.80 -2.26
CA VAL A 204 22.85 -15.49 -0.86
C VAL A 204 21.62 -16.31 -0.41
N PRO A 205 21.71 -17.09 0.69
CA PRO A 205 20.59 -17.90 1.14
C PRO A 205 19.35 -17.05 1.46
N PRO A 206 18.16 -17.44 0.96
CA PRO A 206 16.94 -16.68 1.16
C PRO A 206 16.51 -16.64 2.64
N ILE A 207 15.76 -15.61 2.98
CA ILE A 207 15.16 -15.40 4.30
C ILE A 207 13.65 -15.58 4.16
N HIS A 208 13.05 -16.40 5.02
CA HIS A 208 11.61 -16.66 4.97
C HIS A 208 10.88 -15.94 6.09
N TRP A 209 10.01 -15.02 5.71
CA TRP A 209 9.16 -14.22 6.61
C TRP A 209 7.76 -14.81 6.71
N VAL A 210 7.64 -16.09 7.05
CA VAL A 210 6.32 -16.73 7.15
C VAL A 210 5.53 -16.10 8.29
N ASN A 211 4.41 -15.44 7.93
CA ASN A 211 3.51 -14.73 8.85
C ASN A 211 4.16 -13.61 9.67
N ALA A 212 5.32 -13.12 9.25
CA ALA A 212 6.06 -12.08 9.97
C ALA A 212 6.44 -10.89 9.07
N HIS A 213 5.75 -10.69 7.96
CA HIS A 213 5.90 -9.53 7.08
C HIS A 213 4.66 -8.64 7.17
N LEU A 214 4.83 -7.45 7.71
CA LEU A 214 3.81 -6.42 7.85
C LEU A 214 3.99 -5.35 6.77
N ASP A 215 2.98 -5.19 5.91
CA ASP A 215 2.92 -4.10 4.94
C ASP A 215 1.97 -3.02 5.45
N LEU A 216 2.48 -1.80 5.62
CA LEU A 216 1.74 -0.68 6.21
C LEU A 216 0.75 -0.03 5.25
N LEU A 217 0.97 -0.12 3.92
CA LEU A 217 0.09 0.51 2.93
C LEU A 217 -1.36 0.01 2.99
N PRO A 218 -1.64 -1.31 3.07
CA PRO A 218 -3.01 -1.79 3.21
C PRO A 218 -3.70 -1.29 4.49
N VAL A 219 -2.96 -1.08 5.57
CA VAL A 219 -3.47 -0.53 6.83
C VAL A 219 -3.86 0.93 6.64
N ALA A 220 -2.95 1.74 6.10
CA ALA A 220 -3.20 3.15 5.80
C ALA A 220 -4.43 3.34 4.89
N ARG A 221 -4.54 2.54 3.82
CA ARG A 221 -5.70 2.58 2.91
C ARG A 221 -7.02 2.26 3.61
N ARG A 222 -7.02 1.37 4.58
CA ARG A 222 -8.24 1.03 5.34
C ARG A 222 -8.66 2.14 6.29
N LEU A 223 -7.68 2.84 6.90
CA LEU A 223 -7.95 3.95 7.81
C LEU A 223 -8.30 5.24 7.06
N TRP A 224 -7.48 5.64 6.10
CA TRP A 224 -7.54 6.98 5.53
C TRP A 224 -7.86 7.05 4.03
N GLY A 225 -7.92 5.92 3.32
CA GLY A 225 -8.15 5.89 1.87
C GLY A 225 -9.48 6.48 1.39
N ALA A 226 -10.44 6.71 2.31
CA ALA A 226 -11.68 7.41 2.01
C ALA A 226 -11.58 8.94 2.20
N ARG A 227 -10.54 9.43 2.89
CA ARG A 227 -10.32 10.85 3.21
C ARG A 227 -9.22 11.47 2.37
N LEU A 228 -8.13 10.73 2.17
CA LEU A 228 -6.95 11.22 1.48
C LEU A 228 -7.06 11.03 -0.04
N PRO A 229 -6.44 11.89 -0.84
CA PRO A 229 -6.43 11.76 -2.31
C PRO A 229 -5.71 10.49 -2.76
N ASP A 230 -4.67 10.10 -2.04
CA ASP A 230 -3.93 8.85 -2.17
C ASP A 230 -3.36 8.45 -0.79
N CYS A 231 -2.74 7.27 -0.73
CA CYS A 231 -2.05 6.79 0.46
C CYS A 231 -0.58 6.50 0.13
N THR A 232 0.10 7.41 -0.57
CA THR A 232 1.55 7.37 -0.71
C THR A 232 2.21 7.70 0.61
N LEU A 233 3.46 7.27 0.81
CA LEU A 233 4.17 7.53 2.06
C LEU A 233 4.30 9.04 2.31
N SER A 234 4.63 9.81 1.27
CA SER A 234 4.73 11.28 1.35
C SER A 234 3.40 11.97 1.71
N THR A 235 2.27 11.47 1.19
CA THR A 235 0.94 11.98 1.59
C THR A 235 0.65 11.69 3.05
N LEU A 236 0.99 10.48 3.53
CA LEU A 236 0.80 10.12 4.94
C LEU A 236 1.72 10.91 5.87
N GLU A 237 2.95 11.16 5.48
CA GLU A 237 3.86 12.03 6.25
C GLU A 237 3.25 13.41 6.44
N LYS A 238 2.81 14.04 5.36
CA LYS A 238 2.23 15.37 5.40
C LYS A 238 0.92 15.42 6.18
N GLU A 239 -0.02 14.56 5.85
CA GLU A 239 -1.42 14.67 6.32
C GLU A 239 -1.65 13.97 7.67
N ILE A 240 -0.84 12.95 7.98
CA ILE A 240 -1.00 12.14 9.19
C ILE A 240 0.12 12.39 10.21
N LEU A 241 1.38 12.38 9.77
CA LEU A 241 2.50 12.57 10.67
C LEU A 241 2.85 14.05 10.89
N SER A 242 2.31 14.97 10.08
CA SER A 242 2.66 16.40 10.08
C SER A 242 4.15 16.64 9.81
N GLN A 243 4.75 15.79 8.98
CA GLN A 243 6.13 15.87 8.54
C GLN A 243 6.21 16.44 7.13
N HIS A 244 7.07 17.42 6.93
CA HIS A 244 7.31 18.04 5.63
C HIS A 244 8.77 17.84 5.25
N ARG A 245 9.02 17.19 4.13
CA ARG A 245 10.37 17.08 3.56
C ARG A 245 10.73 18.35 2.83
N THR A 246 11.95 18.82 3.03
CA THR A 246 12.54 19.95 2.29
C THR A 246 13.58 19.39 1.32
N ASP A 247 13.56 19.87 0.07
CA ASP A 247 14.51 19.47 -0.97
C ASP A 247 14.51 17.97 -1.31
N ASP A 248 13.36 17.29 -1.14
CA ASP A 248 13.22 15.89 -1.54
C ASP A 248 13.17 15.74 -3.07
N ILE A 249 13.63 14.59 -3.55
CA ILE A 249 13.62 14.25 -4.98
C ILE A 249 12.41 13.36 -5.30
N PRO A 250 11.78 13.54 -6.46
CA PRO A 250 10.76 12.60 -6.91
C PRO A 250 11.34 11.18 -7.07
N GLY A 251 10.72 10.17 -6.48
CA GLY A 251 11.15 8.77 -6.59
C GLY A 251 11.33 8.29 -8.03
N SER A 252 10.54 8.86 -8.98
CA SER A 252 10.67 8.55 -10.41
C SER A 252 12.00 8.98 -11.04
N MET A 253 12.76 9.89 -10.41
CA MET A 253 14.06 10.36 -10.88
C MET A 253 15.22 9.53 -10.32
N ILE A 254 15.01 8.74 -9.29
CA ILE A 254 16.06 8.02 -8.57
C ILE A 254 16.82 7.03 -9.47
N PRO A 255 16.18 6.24 -10.34
CA PRO A 255 16.90 5.36 -11.26
C PRO A 255 17.88 6.12 -12.18
N ASP A 256 17.46 7.25 -12.75
CA ASP A 256 18.29 8.06 -13.64
C ASP A 256 19.46 8.69 -12.89
N ILE A 257 19.24 9.15 -11.65
CA ILE A 257 20.30 9.70 -10.79
C ILE A 257 21.38 8.64 -10.52
N TYR A 258 20.98 7.39 -10.26
CA TYR A 258 21.93 6.32 -10.04
C TYR A 258 22.70 5.96 -11.34
N LEU A 259 22.04 5.90 -12.49
CA LEU A 259 22.70 5.65 -13.77
C LEU A 259 23.69 6.77 -14.14
N ASP A 260 23.41 8.02 -13.80
CA ASP A 260 24.33 9.12 -13.97
C ASP A 260 25.50 9.06 -12.98
N PHE A 261 25.26 8.60 -11.76
CA PHE A 261 26.30 8.34 -10.78
C PHE A 261 27.27 7.23 -11.26
N LEU A 262 26.76 6.13 -11.82
CA LEU A 262 27.61 5.07 -12.38
C LEU A 262 28.56 5.58 -13.48
N LYS A 263 28.11 6.53 -14.32
CA LYS A 263 28.92 7.10 -15.41
C LYS A 263 29.93 8.11 -14.92
N SER A 264 29.52 9.00 -14.02
CA SER A 264 30.30 10.15 -13.60
C SER A 264 31.16 9.90 -12.37
N HIS A 265 30.78 8.91 -11.56
CA HIS A 265 31.33 8.63 -10.24
C HIS A 265 31.25 9.83 -9.27
N ALA A 266 30.49 10.85 -9.62
CA ALA A 266 30.31 12.04 -8.79
C ALA A 266 29.15 11.84 -7.81
N PRO A 267 29.30 12.18 -6.53
CA PRO A 267 28.24 11.99 -5.53
C PRO A 267 26.97 12.76 -5.85
N GLY A 268 27.08 13.94 -6.48
CA GLY A 268 25.96 14.69 -7.03
C GLY A 268 24.66 14.58 -6.22
N LYS A 269 23.58 14.21 -6.90
CA LYS A 269 22.26 14.00 -6.31
C LYS A 269 22.12 12.69 -5.51
N MET A 270 23.11 11.80 -5.51
CA MET A 270 23.05 10.55 -4.72
C MET A 270 22.89 10.80 -3.22
N ARG A 271 23.37 11.95 -2.70
CA ARG A 271 23.11 12.33 -1.31
C ARG A 271 21.62 12.53 -1.04
N GLN A 272 20.87 13.09 -2.00
CA GLN A 272 19.42 13.26 -1.88
C GLN A 272 18.70 11.91 -1.98
N VAL A 273 19.21 10.96 -2.78
CA VAL A 273 18.68 9.58 -2.82
C VAL A 273 18.85 8.88 -1.47
N LEU A 274 20.04 8.98 -0.87
CA LEU A 274 20.27 8.46 0.48
C LEU A 274 19.33 9.11 1.51
N GLN A 275 19.14 10.42 1.42
CA GLN A 275 18.24 11.14 2.33
C GLN A 275 16.78 10.73 2.13
N HIS A 276 16.33 10.54 0.87
CA HIS A 276 14.99 10.06 0.54
C HIS A 276 14.69 8.71 1.20
N ASN A 277 15.54 7.71 0.95
CA ASN A 277 15.40 6.37 1.54
C ASN A 277 15.50 6.39 3.08
N GLU A 278 16.36 7.25 3.67
CA GLU A 278 16.45 7.43 5.13
C GLU A 278 15.13 7.95 5.71
N TRP A 279 14.50 8.94 5.06
CA TRP A 279 13.20 9.46 5.47
C TRP A 279 12.08 8.43 5.32
N ASP A 280 12.11 7.60 4.26
CA ASP A 280 11.12 6.54 4.07
C ASP A 280 11.15 5.53 5.24
N ILE A 281 12.34 5.14 5.67
CA ILE A 281 12.53 4.28 6.84
C ILE A 281 11.98 4.94 8.12
N ALA A 282 12.34 6.20 8.37
CA ALA A 282 11.89 6.92 9.56
C ALA A 282 10.36 7.13 9.55
N ALA A 283 9.79 7.42 8.38
CA ALA A 283 8.34 7.56 8.21
C ALA A 283 7.61 6.24 8.49
N MET A 284 8.12 5.10 8.02
CA MET A 284 7.54 3.79 8.34
C MET A 284 7.55 3.50 9.83
N ALA A 285 8.66 3.82 10.53
CA ALA A 285 8.75 3.64 11.97
C ALA A 285 7.72 4.52 12.71
N ALA A 286 7.61 5.79 12.35
CA ALA A 286 6.61 6.70 12.91
C ALA A 286 5.16 6.27 12.61
N LEU A 287 4.88 5.78 11.40
CA LEU A 287 3.56 5.23 11.05
C LEU A 287 3.23 4.00 11.87
N LEU A 288 4.19 3.10 12.10
CA LEU A 288 3.97 1.92 12.91
C LEU A 288 3.60 2.29 14.36
N VAL A 289 4.31 3.26 14.95
CA VAL A 289 3.98 3.81 16.28
C VAL A 289 2.58 4.39 16.27
N HIS A 290 2.26 5.19 15.26
CA HIS A 290 0.94 5.81 15.16
C HIS A 290 -0.18 4.76 15.05
N PHE A 291 -0.01 3.71 14.24
CA PHE A 291 -0.96 2.59 14.20
C PHE A 291 -1.08 1.88 15.55
N ALA A 292 0.03 1.64 16.25
CA ALA A 292 0.00 1.02 17.57
C ALA A 292 -0.85 1.84 18.55
N VAL A 293 -0.67 3.15 18.59
CA VAL A 293 -1.46 4.08 19.43
C VAL A 293 -2.93 4.08 19.02
N LEU A 294 -3.23 4.09 17.69
CA LEU A 294 -4.60 4.07 17.19
C LEU A 294 -5.35 2.79 17.60
N TYR A 295 -4.69 1.65 17.58
CA TYR A 295 -5.32 0.35 17.85
C TYR A 295 -5.23 -0.08 19.32
N HIS A 296 -4.31 0.49 20.11
CA HIS A 296 -4.22 0.21 21.54
C HIS A 296 -5.42 0.78 22.29
N ASP A 297 -5.81 2.01 21.98
CA ASP A 297 -7.02 2.63 22.55
C ASP A 297 -7.97 3.08 21.43
N PRO A 298 -8.72 2.11 20.84
CA PRO A 298 -9.63 2.41 19.74
C PRO A 298 -10.84 3.25 20.17
N GLU A 299 -11.06 3.40 21.48
CA GLU A 299 -12.20 4.13 22.05
C GLU A 299 -11.88 5.61 22.33
N THR A 300 -10.64 6.04 22.20
CA THR A 300 -10.27 7.48 22.30
C THR A 300 -10.99 8.31 21.24
N ASP A 301 -11.27 9.56 21.56
CA ASP A 301 -11.90 10.50 20.63
C ASP A 301 -10.95 10.83 19.47
N ARG A 302 -11.46 10.63 18.25
CA ARG A 302 -10.74 10.73 16.99
C ARG A 302 -11.63 11.33 15.91
N ASP A 303 -11.07 11.59 14.74
CA ASP A 303 -11.89 12.01 13.61
C ASP A 303 -12.82 10.88 13.12
N ALA A 304 -13.86 11.26 12.39
CA ALA A 304 -14.88 10.32 11.95
C ALA A 304 -14.35 9.27 10.95
N CYS A 305 -13.32 9.59 10.17
CA CYS A 305 -12.70 8.66 9.23
C CYS A 305 -11.93 7.57 9.98
N GLU A 306 -11.13 7.96 10.96
CA GLU A 306 -10.37 7.03 11.81
C GLU A 306 -11.30 6.12 12.60
N LEU A 307 -12.31 6.68 13.28
CA LEU A 307 -13.31 5.89 14.02
C LEU A 307 -14.02 4.86 13.13
N LEU A 308 -14.40 5.26 11.91
CA LEU A 308 -15.00 4.33 10.94
C LEU A 308 -14.00 3.26 10.48
N GLY A 309 -12.77 3.62 10.20
CA GLY A 309 -11.69 2.72 9.78
C GLY A 309 -11.35 1.70 10.85
N ILE A 310 -11.09 2.16 12.07
CA ILE A 310 -10.80 1.33 13.25
C ILE A 310 -11.98 0.38 13.53
N GLY A 311 -13.22 0.90 13.52
CA GLY A 311 -14.41 0.09 13.70
C GLY A 311 -14.53 -1.06 12.69
N LYS A 312 -14.18 -0.82 11.42
CA LYS A 312 -14.15 -1.87 10.38
C LYS A 312 -13.10 -2.94 10.64
N GLU A 313 -11.92 -2.55 11.11
CA GLU A 313 -10.84 -3.50 11.43
C GLU A 313 -11.20 -4.33 12.67
N LEU A 314 -11.78 -3.71 13.71
CA LEU A 314 -12.28 -4.39 14.90
C LEU A 314 -13.39 -5.39 14.55
N GLU A 315 -14.30 -5.02 13.63
CA GLU A 315 -15.36 -5.92 13.13
C GLU A 315 -14.74 -7.15 12.43
N ARG A 316 -13.70 -6.96 11.61
CA ARG A 316 -12.98 -8.07 10.95
C ARG A 316 -12.26 -8.98 11.95
N ALA A 317 -11.73 -8.41 13.02
CA ALA A 317 -11.09 -9.14 14.11
C ALA A 317 -12.06 -9.75 15.10
N HIS A 318 -13.38 -9.71 14.82
CA HIS A 318 -14.43 -10.19 15.71
C HIS A 318 -14.47 -9.49 17.09
N ARG A 319 -13.85 -8.31 17.23
CA ARG A 319 -13.92 -7.46 18.44
C ARG A 319 -15.16 -6.57 18.39
N ILE A 320 -16.33 -7.22 18.44
CA ILE A 320 -17.63 -6.63 18.08
C ILE A 320 -18.03 -5.47 18.99
N ARG A 321 -17.80 -5.60 20.31
CA ARG A 321 -18.15 -4.54 21.27
C ARG A 321 -17.36 -3.25 21.01
N GLN A 322 -16.06 -3.38 20.78
CA GLN A 322 -15.20 -2.23 20.48
C GLN A 322 -15.55 -1.60 19.12
N ALA A 323 -15.85 -2.41 18.10
CA ALA A 323 -16.34 -1.92 16.81
C ALA A 323 -17.63 -1.10 16.95
N GLU A 324 -18.55 -1.57 17.78
CA GLU A 324 -19.80 -0.85 18.07
C GLU A 324 -19.53 0.52 18.73
N VAL A 325 -18.63 0.58 19.70
CA VAL A 325 -18.22 1.85 20.35
C VAL A 325 -17.67 2.83 19.33
N CYS A 326 -16.74 2.41 18.47
CA CYS A 326 -16.18 3.26 17.42
C CYS A 326 -17.24 3.78 16.46
N TYR A 327 -18.19 2.92 16.02
CA TYR A 327 -19.29 3.35 15.14
C TYR A 327 -20.22 4.35 15.84
N ARG A 328 -20.56 4.15 17.13
CA ARG A 328 -21.38 5.07 17.89
C ARG A 328 -20.70 6.43 18.09
N LYS A 329 -19.40 6.44 18.40
CA LYS A 329 -18.62 7.69 18.49
C LYS A 329 -18.57 8.41 17.14
N CYS A 330 -18.32 7.71 16.05
CA CYS A 330 -18.36 8.29 14.70
C CYS A 330 -19.75 8.91 14.41
N ILE A 331 -20.84 8.26 14.83
CA ILE A 331 -22.21 8.77 14.67
C ILE A 331 -22.42 10.05 15.48
N GLY A 332 -21.81 10.14 16.66
CA GLY A 332 -21.87 11.32 17.53
C GLY A 332 -21.21 12.58 16.93
N LEU A 333 -20.33 12.43 15.94
CA LEU A 333 -19.67 13.53 15.23
C LEU A 333 -20.52 14.12 14.09
N SER A 334 -21.83 13.86 14.08
CA SER A 334 -22.74 14.43 13.08
C SER A 334 -22.79 15.97 13.15
N PRO A 335 -22.86 16.70 12.01
CA PRO A 335 -22.93 16.20 10.64
C PRO A 335 -21.55 15.92 10.04
N HIS A 336 -21.32 14.69 9.58
CA HIS A 336 -20.05 14.32 8.90
C HIS A 336 -20.34 13.26 7.82
N PRO A 337 -19.67 13.28 6.65
CA PRO A 337 -19.90 12.33 5.56
C PRO A 337 -19.79 10.85 5.95
N PHE A 338 -18.91 10.51 6.88
CA PHE A 338 -18.68 9.13 7.33
C PHE A 338 -19.75 8.60 8.30
N VAL A 339 -20.57 9.47 8.91
CA VAL A 339 -21.65 9.09 9.83
C VAL A 339 -22.62 8.12 9.19
N LEU A 340 -22.97 8.34 7.92
CA LEU A 340 -23.87 7.44 7.21
C LEU A 340 -23.29 6.03 7.06
N HIS A 341 -21.99 5.94 6.78
CA HIS A 341 -21.29 4.66 6.69
C HIS A 341 -21.22 3.97 8.06
N ALA A 342 -20.97 4.71 9.14
CA ALA A 342 -20.95 4.18 10.49
C ALA A 342 -22.34 3.66 10.92
N LYS A 343 -23.41 4.41 10.66
CA LYS A 343 -24.81 3.97 10.90
C LYS A 343 -25.14 2.68 10.15
N LYS A 344 -24.78 2.61 8.87
CA LYS A 344 -24.96 1.40 8.06
C LYS A 344 -24.24 0.20 8.66
N ARG A 345 -22.97 0.36 9.06
CA ARG A 345 -22.18 -0.71 9.67
C ARG A 345 -22.78 -1.15 11.00
N LEU A 346 -23.12 -0.19 11.86
CA LEU A 346 -23.74 -0.47 13.15
C LEU A 346 -25.03 -1.27 13.00
N ALA A 347 -25.90 -0.89 12.06
CA ALA A 347 -27.16 -1.58 11.82
C ALA A 347 -26.97 -3.03 11.35
N TYR A 348 -26.01 -3.30 10.43
CA TYR A 348 -25.67 -4.66 10.02
C TYR A 348 -25.02 -5.47 11.15
N LEU A 349 -24.16 -4.85 11.95
CA LEU A 349 -23.53 -5.47 13.11
C LEU A 349 -24.60 -5.87 14.14
N THR A 350 -25.51 -4.95 14.49
CA THR A 350 -26.63 -5.22 15.40
C THR A 350 -27.51 -6.34 14.88
N LYS A 351 -27.89 -6.32 13.59
CA LYS A 351 -28.66 -7.40 12.96
C LYS A 351 -28.00 -8.76 13.12
N ARG A 352 -26.65 -8.82 12.92
CA ARG A 352 -25.89 -10.08 12.93
C ARG A 352 -25.73 -10.67 14.32
N TYR A 353 -25.50 -9.83 15.34
CA TYR A 353 -25.09 -10.27 16.66
C TYR A 353 -26.17 -10.13 17.74
N ARG A 354 -27.17 -9.26 17.53
CA ARG A 354 -28.29 -9.05 18.47
C ARG A 354 -29.66 -9.40 17.87
N GLY A 355 -29.70 -9.58 16.58
CA GLY A 355 -30.90 -9.96 15.86
C GLY A 355 -31.57 -8.82 15.07
N PRO A 356 -32.47 -9.18 14.16
CA PRO A 356 -33.09 -8.21 13.26
C PRO A 356 -34.04 -7.24 13.98
N GLN A 357 -34.61 -7.63 15.11
CA GLN A 357 -35.51 -6.78 15.90
C GLN A 357 -34.80 -5.52 16.39
N GLU A 358 -33.62 -5.69 17.05
CA GLU A 358 -32.86 -4.55 17.56
C GLU A 358 -32.28 -3.65 16.44
N ALA A 359 -32.05 -4.21 15.24
CA ALA A 359 -31.59 -3.44 14.10
C ALA A 359 -32.70 -2.57 13.46
N MET A 360 -33.98 -2.83 13.73
CA MET A 360 -35.11 -2.11 13.10
C MET A 360 -35.08 -0.62 13.37
N GLU A 361 -34.78 -0.20 14.60
CA GLU A 361 -34.67 1.22 14.95
C GLU A 361 -33.59 1.93 14.15
N LEU A 362 -32.45 1.28 13.98
CA LEU A 362 -31.35 1.82 13.20
C LEU A 362 -31.67 1.91 11.70
N TRP A 363 -32.41 0.92 11.18
CA TRP A 363 -32.89 0.96 9.80
C TRP A 363 -33.96 2.04 9.60
N ALA A 364 -34.85 2.23 10.57
CA ALA A 364 -35.87 3.27 10.52
C ALA A 364 -35.25 4.68 10.56
N ASP A 365 -34.26 4.91 11.44
CA ASP A 365 -33.50 6.18 11.47
C ASP A 365 -32.79 6.46 10.13
N LEU A 366 -32.23 5.45 9.51
CA LEU A 366 -31.60 5.58 8.20
C LEU A 366 -32.58 5.86 7.07
N ALA A 367 -33.76 5.25 7.12
CA ALA A 367 -34.84 5.41 6.12
C ALA A 367 -35.63 6.71 6.29
N GLY A 368 -35.75 7.23 7.52
CA GLY A 368 -36.62 8.36 7.88
C GLY A 368 -35.99 9.74 7.63
N LYS A 369 -34.71 9.86 7.25
CA LYS A 369 -34.14 11.17 6.94
C LYS A 369 -34.72 11.74 5.67
N GLU A 370 -35.32 12.94 5.77
CA GLU A 370 -35.80 13.70 4.62
C GLU A 370 -34.69 13.85 3.57
N GLY A 371 -35.00 13.52 2.31
CA GLY A 371 -34.03 13.52 1.22
C GLY A 371 -33.11 12.29 1.18
N SER A 372 -33.30 11.30 2.05
CA SER A 372 -32.52 10.06 2.00
C SER A 372 -32.79 9.32 0.69
N SER A 373 -31.70 9.14 -0.09
CA SER A 373 -31.71 8.31 -1.31
C SER A 373 -31.44 6.83 -1.02
N LEU A 374 -31.47 6.44 0.26
CA LEU A 374 -31.04 5.11 0.70
C LEU A 374 -32.20 4.10 0.59
N TYR A 375 -32.12 3.22 -0.38
CA TYR A 375 -33.09 2.12 -0.53
C TYR A 375 -32.78 0.89 0.34
N PHE A 376 -31.50 0.68 0.73
CA PHE A 376 -31.10 -0.53 1.47
C PHE A 376 -31.73 -0.67 2.87
N PRO A 377 -31.96 0.40 3.68
CA PRO A 377 -32.66 0.25 4.96
C PRO A 377 -34.07 -0.25 4.76
N LEU A 378 -34.81 0.28 3.76
CA LEU A 378 -36.14 -0.14 3.42
C LEU A 378 -36.21 -1.61 3.01
N ILE A 379 -35.20 -2.12 2.33
CA ILE A 379 -35.07 -3.55 1.97
C ILE A 379 -34.94 -4.40 3.23
N GLU A 380 -34.06 -3.98 4.17
CA GLU A 380 -33.85 -4.72 5.41
C GLU A 380 -35.09 -4.70 6.32
N MET A 381 -35.81 -3.56 6.38
CA MET A 381 -37.09 -3.45 7.06
C MET A 381 -38.15 -4.36 6.41
N ALA A 382 -38.24 -4.35 5.08
CA ALA A 382 -39.19 -5.23 4.36
C ALA A 382 -38.90 -6.72 4.62
N LYS A 383 -37.61 -7.12 4.69
CA LYS A 383 -37.23 -8.50 5.04
C LYS A 383 -37.69 -8.88 6.45
N PHE A 384 -37.52 -7.99 7.41
CA PHE A 384 -37.92 -8.21 8.79
C PHE A 384 -39.44 -8.35 8.90
N LEU A 385 -40.21 -7.39 8.36
CA LEU A 385 -41.68 -7.39 8.37
C LEU A 385 -42.23 -8.63 7.66
N GLU A 386 -41.64 -9.05 6.52
CA GLU A 386 -42.07 -10.23 5.78
C GLU A 386 -41.82 -11.54 6.54
N HIS A 387 -40.63 -11.70 7.11
CA HIS A 387 -40.16 -13.01 7.60
C HIS A 387 -40.34 -13.21 9.11
N GLN A 388 -40.27 -12.14 9.91
CA GLN A 388 -40.41 -12.22 11.37
C GLN A 388 -41.80 -11.84 11.81
N GLU A 389 -42.26 -10.63 11.48
CA GLU A 389 -43.56 -10.11 11.92
C GLU A 389 -44.75 -10.64 11.12
N LYS A 390 -44.49 -11.20 9.91
CA LYS A 390 -45.55 -11.59 8.96
C LYS A 390 -46.50 -10.43 8.60
N ASP A 391 -46.03 -9.19 8.76
CA ASP A 391 -46.72 -7.97 8.31
C ASP A 391 -46.43 -7.76 6.81
N PHE A 392 -47.21 -8.42 5.96
CA PHE A 392 -47.07 -8.32 4.51
C PHE A 392 -47.43 -6.94 3.95
N PRO A 393 -48.46 -6.23 4.48
CA PRO A 393 -48.71 -4.85 4.08
C PRO A 393 -47.56 -3.89 4.34
N GLY A 394 -46.99 -3.88 5.55
CA GLY A 394 -45.83 -3.06 5.90
C GLY A 394 -44.61 -3.42 5.10
N ALA A 395 -44.36 -4.72 4.84
CA ALA A 395 -43.27 -5.17 3.98
C ALA A 395 -43.44 -4.69 2.52
N LEU A 396 -44.66 -4.67 2.01
CA LEU A 396 -45.00 -4.17 0.67
C LEU A 396 -44.74 -2.65 0.57
N GLU A 397 -45.19 -1.88 1.55
CA GLU A 397 -44.95 -0.43 1.60
C GLU A 397 -43.45 -0.09 1.57
N CYS A 398 -42.66 -0.76 2.41
CA CYS A 398 -41.19 -0.59 2.41
C CYS A 398 -40.58 -0.97 1.07
N THR A 399 -41.05 -2.06 0.44
CA THR A 399 -40.53 -2.51 -0.87
C THR A 399 -40.88 -1.49 -1.96
N GLU A 400 -42.08 -0.93 -1.98
CA GLU A 400 -42.47 0.09 -2.96
C GLU A 400 -41.74 1.40 -2.79
N LYS A 401 -41.46 1.83 -1.54
CA LYS A 401 -40.60 2.97 -1.25
C LYS A 401 -39.21 2.71 -1.79
N ALA A 402 -38.62 1.53 -1.60
CA ALA A 402 -37.35 1.15 -2.10
C ALA A 402 -37.30 1.16 -3.64
N ILE A 403 -38.33 0.66 -4.33
CA ILE A 403 -38.48 0.72 -5.79
C ILE A 403 -38.48 2.17 -6.29
N ARG A 404 -39.25 3.05 -5.66
CA ARG A 404 -39.31 4.48 -6.03
C ARG A 404 -37.96 5.15 -5.90
N LEU A 405 -37.19 4.85 -4.85
CA LEU A 405 -35.84 5.38 -4.67
C LEU A 405 -34.84 4.78 -5.68
N ALA A 406 -34.87 3.47 -5.89
CA ALA A 406 -34.00 2.81 -6.86
C ALA A 406 -34.19 3.37 -8.29
N ASN A 407 -35.45 3.67 -8.68
CA ASN A 407 -35.74 4.22 -10.00
C ASN A 407 -35.24 5.66 -10.20
N ARG A 408 -35.06 6.45 -9.13
CA ARG A 408 -34.51 7.81 -9.24
C ARG A 408 -33.00 7.84 -9.55
N PHE A 409 -32.30 6.76 -9.26
CA PHE A 409 -30.83 6.66 -9.37
C PHE A 409 -30.39 5.61 -10.39
N SER A 410 -31.31 5.08 -11.22
CA SER A 410 -30.99 4.06 -12.22
C SER A 410 -30.45 4.69 -13.49
N ASP A 411 -29.17 5.07 -13.50
CA ASP A 411 -28.41 5.20 -14.74
C ASP A 411 -27.62 3.90 -14.99
N SER A 412 -28.08 3.19 -16.03
CA SER A 412 -27.37 2.21 -16.90
C SER A 412 -26.40 1.16 -16.30
N ASP A 413 -26.25 1.00 -14.99
CA ASP A 413 -25.35 -0.02 -14.41
C ASP A 413 -26.09 -1.38 -14.22
N ILE A 414 -25.37 -2.48 -14.56
CA ILE A 414 -25.87 -3.87 -14.43
C ILE A 414 -26.35 -4.16 -12.99
N GLY A 415 -25.69 -3.57 -11.98
CA GLY A 415 -26.07 -3.70 -10.59
C GLY A 415 -27.45 -3.12 -10.26
N SER A 416 -27.78 -1.99 -10.87
CA SER A 416 -29.08 -1.31 -10.72
C SER A 416 -30.22 -2.14 -11.30
N LYS A 417 -30.05 -2.71 -12.50
CA LYS A 417 -31.04 -3.58 -13.15
C LYS A 417 -31.35 -4.84 -12.33
N ARG A 418 -30.30 -5.46 -11.75
CA ARG A 418 -30.45 -6.64 -10.90
C ARG A 418 -31.23 -6.32 -9.64
N LEU A 419 -30.91 -5.20 -8.99
CA LEU A 419 -31.62 -4.73 -7.80
C LEU A 419 -33.09 -4.47 -8.09
N GLN A 420 -33.41 -3.80 -9.21
CA GLN A 420 -34.78 -3.55 -9.61
C GLN A 420 -35.56 -4.86 -9.83
N ALA A 421 -34.99 -5.83 -10.50
CA ALA A 421 -35.59 -7.15 -10.71
C ALA A 421 -35.86 -7.87 -9.36
N GLU A 422 -34.92 -7.83 -8.44
CA GLU A 422 -35.06 -8.42 -7.09
C GLU A 422 -36.21 -7.74 -6.30
N LEU A 423 -36.32 -6.41 -6.39
CA LEU A 423 -37.41 -5.64 -5.71
C LEU A 423 -38.75 -5.90 -6.34
N LEU A 424 -38.90 -5.96 -7.65
CA LEU A 424 -40.13 -6.28 -8.36
C LEU A 424 -40.60 -7.71 -8.06
N HIS A 425 -39.69 -8.68 -8.03
CA HIS A 425 -39.97 -10.04 -7.62
C HIS A 425 -40.47 -10.12 -6.17
N ARG A 426 -39.84 -9.36 -5.24
CA ARG A 426 -40.29 -9.28 -3.85
C ARG A 426 -41.72 -8.71 -3.76
N ARG A 427 -41.98 -7.62 -4.48
CA ARG A 427 -43.31 -7.00 -4.54
C ARG A 427 -44.38 -8.02 -4.96
N GLN A 428 -44.15 -8.72 -6.07
CA GLN A 428 -45.07 -9.73 -6.58
C GLN A 428 -45.34 -10.86 -5.56
N ARG A 429 -44.29 -11.38 -4.95
CA ARG A 429 -44.38 -12.42 -3.91
C ARG A 429 -45.17 -11.94 -2.67
N LEU A 430 -44.98 -10.70 -2.25
CA LEU A 430 -45.75 -10.13 -1.12
C LEU A 430 -47.24 -9.97 -1.45
N MET A 431 -47.56 -9.48 -2.63
CA MET A 431 -48.98 -9.37 -3.09
C MET A 431 -49.63 -10.75 -3.14
N GLU A 432 -48.94 -11.78 -3.61
CA GLU A 432 -49.47 -13.15 -3.61
C GLU A 432 -49.66 -13.71 -2.21
N LYS A 433 -48.74 -13.45 -1.26
CA LYS A 433 -48.91 -13.84 0.14
C LYS A 433 -50.14 -13.16 0.79
N MET A 434 -50.37 -11.89 0.49
CA MET A 434 -51.53 -11.14 0.97
C MET A 434 -52.81 -11.73 0.40
N ARG A 435 -52.88 -12.03 -0.90
CA ARG A 435 -54.02 -12.66 -1.56
C ARG A 435 -54.34 -14.01 -0.91
N ARG A 436 -53.37 -14.91 -0.76
CA ARG A 436 -53.57 -16.23 -0.12
C ARG A 436 -54.07 -16.12 1.32
N ARG A 437 -53.61 -15.08 2.06
CA ARG A 437 -54.07 -14.86 3.43
C ARG A 437 -55.53 -14.39 3.48
N MET A 438 -55.97 -13.56 2.53
CA MET A 438 -57.37 -13.16 2.40
C MET A 438 -58.27 -14.34 2.03
N GLU A 439 -57.81 -15.22 1.11
CA GLU A 439 -58.55 -16.43 0.69
C GLU A 439 -58.70 -17.48 1.83
N GLN A 440 -57.85 -17.45 2.86
CA GLN A 440 -57.93 -18.34 4.03
C GLN A 440 -58.83 -17.85 5.12
N TRP A 441 -59.28 -16.56 5.10
CA TRP A 441 -60.08 -15.92 6.13
C TRP A 441 -61.49 -15.50 5.63
N GLY A 442 -61.75 -15.62 4.34
CA GLY A 442 -63.05 -15.48 3.71
C GLY A 442 -63.67 -16.84 3.41
#